data_419ecc724fb0f7b415c5c0d0767a7e4a
#
_entry.id   419ecc724fb0f7b415c5c0d0767a7e4a
#
_cell.length_a   1.000
_cell.length_b   1.000
_cell.length_c   1.000
_cell.angle_alpha   90.00
_cell.angle_beta   90.00
_cell.angle_gamma   90.00
#
_symmetry.space_group_name_H-M   'P 1'
#
loop_
_entity.id
_entity.type
_entity.pdbx_description
1 polymer ?
#
loop_
_entity_poly.entity_id
_entity_poly.type
_entity_poly.pdbx_seq_one_letter_code
_entity_poly.pdbx_strand_id
1 'polypeptide(L)'
;APRFLMRYWLMKSEPDEFSIDVLAASPKRTIAWFGVRNYQARNFMRDQMQVGDPVLFYHSSCPEPGIAGVAEVCAKAYPDETQFDRKSKYYDAKSTPANPRWVNVEVQFVRKTRLLELAEMRVHKQLAGMRLLMRGNRLSITPVAPGEWKFITGTLLK
;
A
#
# COMPACT_ATOMS: atom_id res chain seq x y z
N ALA A 1 -16.90 11.84 -21.93
CA ALA A 1 -16.65 10.69 -21.07
C ALA A 1 -16.05 11.15 -19.75
N PRO A 2 -16.50 10.61 -18.62
CA PRO A 2 -15.89 10.97 -17.34
C PRO A 2 -14.44 10.56 -17.34
N ARG A 3 -13.57 11.51 -17.06
CA ARG A 3 -12.17 11.21 -16.85
C ARG A 3 -12.04 10.59 -15.47
N PHE A 4 -11.55 9.36 -15.41
CA PHE A 4 -11.16 8.79 -14.16
C PHE A 4 -9.87 9.48 -13.71
N LEU A 5 -9.94 10.24 -12.64
CA LEU A 5 -8.74 10.77 -12.01
C LEU A 5 -7.95 9.61 -11.44
N MET A 6 -6.73 9.44 -11.94
CA MET A 6 -5.83 8.44 -11.38
C MET A 6 -5.52 8.79 -9.95
N ARG A 7 -5.62 7.81 -9.06
CA ARG A 7 -5.27 7.95 -7.66
C ARG A 7 -3.97 7.24 -7.39
N TYR A 8 -3.18 7.83 -6.51
CA TYR A 8 -1.87 7.30 -6.14
C TYR A 8 -1.91 6.91 -4.68
N TRP A 9 -1.27 5.80 -4.35
CA TRP A 9 -1.31 5.22 -3.01
C TRP A 9 0.07 4.93 -2.49
N LEU A 10 0.22 4.93 -1.17
CA LEU A 10 1.38 4.37 -0.48
C LEU A 10 0.86 3.24 0.39
N MET A 11 1.46 2.07 0.27
CA MET A 11 1.07 0.88 1.04
C MET A 11 2.27 0.37 1.81
N LYS A 12 2.10 0.21 3.13
CA LYS A 12 3.16 -0.20 4.03
C LYS A 12 3.15 -1.70 4.24
N SER A 13 4.32 -2.32 4.12
CA SER A 13 4.54 -3.72 4.41
C SER A 13 5.77 -3.88 5.29
N GLU A 14 5.73 -4.81 6.24
CA GLU A 14 6.91 -5.18 7.01
C GLU A 14 7.78 -6.10 6.15
N PRO A 15 9.05 -5.75 5.87
CA PRO A 15 9.87 -6.54 4.95
C PRO A 15 10.14 -7.97 5.44
N ASP A 16 10.06 -8.22 6.75
CA ASP A 16 10.18 -9.58 7.28
C ASP A 16 8.99 -10.45 6.90
N GLU A 17 7.83 -9.88 6.72
CA GLU A 17 6.65 -10.60 6.26
C GLU A 17 6.58 -10.59 4.72
N PHE A 18 6.84 -9.41 4.12
CA PHE A 18 6.66 -9.26 2.70
C PHE A 18 7.42 -8.03 2.19
N SER A 19 8.50 -8.27 1.45
CA SER A 19 9.34 -7.20 0.89
C SER A 19 9.06 -6.95 -0.59
N ILE A 20 9.61 -5.87 -1.14
CA ILE A 20 9.56 -5.61 -2.58
C ILE A 20 10.21 -6.75 -3.37
N ASP A 21 11.29 -7.35 -2.83
CA ASP A 21 11.95 -8.45 -3.49
C ASP A 21 11.08 -9.70 -3.52
N VAL A 22 10.31 -9.96 -2.47
CA VAL A 22 9.35 -11.06 -2.42
C VAL A 22 8.24 -10.83 -3.45
N LEU A 23 7.76 -9.60 -3.57
CA LEU A 23 6.77 -9.26 -4.59
C LEU A 23 7.32 -9.52 -6.00
N ALA A 24 8.54 -9.09 -6.28
CA ALA A 24 9.19 -9.30 -7.57
C ALA A 24 9.35 -10.78 -7.92
N ALA A 25 9.54 -11.63 -6.90
CA ALA A 25 9.74 -13.07 -7.07
C ALA A 25 8.43 -13.88 -7.01
N SER A 26 7.31 -13.25 -6.69
CA SER A 26 6.02 -13.93 -6.55
C SER A 26 5.45 -14.38 -7.90
N PRO A 27 4.58 -15.39 -7.93
CA PRO A 27 3.92 -15.82 -9.18
C PRO A 27 3.22 -14.63 -9.85
N LYS A 28 3.50 -14.44 -11.14
CA LYS A 28 3.01 -13.30 -11.94
C LYS A 28 3.38 -11.95 -11.34
N ARG A 29 4.35 -11.92 -10.41
CA ARG A 29 4.80 -10.73 -9.68
C ARG A 29 3.63 -10.01 -8.99
N THR A 30 2.69 -10.78 -8.46
CA THR A 30 1.44 -10.29 -7.89
C THR A 30 1.23 -10.88 -6.50
N ILE A 31 0.64 -10.09 -5.61
CA ILE A 31 0.23 -10.57 -4.29
C ILE A 31 -1.11 -9.96 -3.88
N ALA A 32 -1.90 -10.76 -3.14
CA ALA A 32 -3.05 -10.25 -2.41
C ALA A 32 -2.57 -9.48 -1.18
N TRP A 33 -3.02 -8.24 -1.02
CA TRP A 33 -2.63 -7.38 0.11
C TRP A 33 -3.57 -7.64 1.29
N PHE A 34 -3.35 -8.75 1.97
CA PHE A 34 -4.20 -9.21 3.07
C PHE A 34 -3.74 -8.66 4.41
N GLY A 35 -4.57 -8.85 5.44
CA GLY A 35 -4.20 -8.53 6.81
C GLY A 35 -4.44 -7.08 7.23
N VAL A 36 -5.08 -6.28 6.40
CA VAL A 36 -5.41 -4.90 6.76
C VAL A 36 -6.58 -4.92 7.74
N ARG A 37 -6.38 -4.37 8.94
CA ARG A 37 -7.37 -4.43 10.04
C ARG A 37 -7.68 -3.05 10.60
N ASN A 38 -7.54 -2.01 9.79
CA ASN A 38 -7.95 -0.66 10.08
C ASN A 38 -9.10 -0.30 9.14
N TYR A 39 -10.20 0.21 9.67
CA TYR A 39 -11.38 0.48 8.85
C TYR A 39 -11.15 1.57 7.80
N GLN A 40 -10.36 2.58 8.11
CA GLN A 40 -10.07 3.64 7.13
C GLN A 40 -9.24 3.09 5.96
N ALA A 41 -8.22 2.29 6.24
CA ALA A 41 -7.42 1.65 5.20
C ALA A 41 -8.27 0.67 4.38
N ARG A 42 -9.13 -0.12 5.05
CA ARG A 42 -10.08 -0.99 4.36
C ARG A 42 -10.97 -0.21 3.40
N ASN A 43 -11.49 0.94 3.87
CA ASN A 43 -12.38 1.75 3.04
C ASN A 43 -11.66 2.29 1.81
N PHE A 44 -10.38 2.65 1.91
CA PHE A 44 -9.59 3.02 0.74
C PHE A 44 -9.56 1.89 -0.29
N MET A 45 -9.28 0.66 0.15
CA MET A 45 -9.23 -0.49 -0.76
C MET A 45 -10.59 -0.80 -1.36
N ARG A 46 -11.64 -0.81 -0.53
CA ARG A 46 -12.97 -1.20 -0.95
C ARG A 46 -13.64 -0.17 -1.86
N ASP A 47 -13.50 1.11 -1.51
CA ASP A 47 -14.32 2.16 -2.09
C ASP A 47 -13.58 3.07 -3.08
N GLN A 48 -12.26 3.15 -3.02
CA GLN A 48 -11.50 4.13 -3.79
C GLN A 48 -10.45 3.54 -4.72
N MET A 49 -9.77 2.46 -4.35
CA MET A 49 -8.74 1.87 -5.20
C MET A 49 -9.32 1.26 -6.45
N GLN A 50 -8.67 1.53 -7.58
CA GLN A 50 -9.06 0.98 -8.88
C GLN A 50 -7.87 0.28 -9.52
N VAL A 51 -8.15 -0.69 -10.38
CA VAL A 51 -7.13 -1.36 -11.19
C VAL A 51 -6.40 -0.29 -12.01
N GLY A 52 -5.08 -0.33 -11.97
CA GLY A 52 -4.22 0.65 -12.63
C GLY A 52 -3.69 1.74 -11.71
N ASP A 53 -4.23 1.87 -10.50
CA ASP A 53 -3.73 2.86 -9.56
C ASP A 53 -2.28 2.54 -9.16
N PRO A 54 -1.34 3.51 -9.32
CA PRO A 54 0.05 3.30 -8.91
C PRO A 54 0.20 3.29 -7.39
N VAL A 55 1.17 2.52 -6.92
CA VAL A 55 1.44 2.32 -5.49
C VAL A 55 2.91 2.52 -5.20
N LEU A 56 3.22 3.34 -4.19
CA LEU A 56 4.54 3.39 -3.59
C LEU A 56 4.60 2.27 -2.55
N PHE A 57 5.50 1.30 -2.78
CA PHE A 57 5.68 0.16 -1.88
C PHE A 57 6.64 0.58 -0.77
N TYR A 58 6.13 0.64 0.46
CA TYR A 58 6.86 1.18 1.61
C TYR A 58 7.19 0.07 2.61
N HIS A 59 8.48 -0.03 3.00
CA HIS A 59 8.91 -0.92 4.06
C HIS A 59 8.76 -0.21 5.41
N SER A 60 7.97 -0.79 6.31
CA SER A 60 7.72 -0.25 7.65
C SER A 60 8.19 -1.23 8.73
N SER A 61 8.25 -0.74 9.97
CA SER A 61 8.60 -1.56 11.14
C SER A 61 9.94 -2.31 10.95
N CYS A 62 10.95 -1.58 10.49
CA CYS A 62 12.27 -2.13 10.19
C CYS A 62 13.33 -1.07 10.49
N PRO A 63 14.64 -1.44 10.51
CA PRO A 63 15.70 -0.47 10.82
C PRO A 63 15.76 0.73 9.88
N GLU A 64 15.41 0.53 8.59
CA GLU A 64 15.48 1.58 7.57
C GLU A 64 14.13 1.71 6.86
N PRO A 65 13.11 2.34 7.51
CA PRO A 65 11.81 2.48 6.86
C PRO A 65 11.88 3.44 5.69
N GLY A 66 11.21 3.08 4.60
CA GLY A 66 11.22 3.92 3.41
C GLY A 66 10.53 3.27 2.22
N ILE A 67 10.44 4.03 1.14
CA ILE A 67 9.91 3.53 -0.13
C ILE A 67 10.97 2.65 -0.78
N ALA A 68 10.59 1.42 -1.14
CA ALA A 68 11.51 0.43 -1.69
C ALA A 68 11.20 0.07 -3.15
N GLY A 69 10.04 0.47 -3.65
CA GLY A 69 9.66 0.16 -5.02
C GLY A 69 8.34 0.76 -5.42
N VAL A 70 7.94 0.45 -6.64
CA VAL A 70 6.67 0.86 -7.23
C VAL A 70 5.90 -0.39 -7.64
N ALA A 71 4.62 -0.38 -7.33
CA ALA A 71 3.68 -1.43 -7.69
C ALA A 71 2.43 -0.79 -8.30
N GLU A 72 1.46 -1.61 -8.66
CA GLU A 72 0.23 -1.15 -9.28
C GLU A 72 -0.91 -2.05 -8.83
N VAL A 73 -2.06 -1.46 -8.53
CA VAL A 73 -3.26 -2.24 -8.21
C VAL A 73 -3.69 -3.02 -9.45
N CYS A 74 -3.81 -4.33 -9.33
CA CYS A 74 -4.15 -5.21 -10.46
C CYS A 74 -5.44 -6.00 -10.27
N ALA A 75 -6.08 -5.92 -9.10
CA ALA A 75 -7.41 -6.50 -8.88
C ALA A 75 -8.17 -5.65 -7.87
N LYS A 76 -9.47 -5.51 -8.10
CA LYS A 76 -10.36 -4.81 -7.17
C LYS A 76 -10.48 -5.57 -5.85
N ALA A 77 -10.94 -4.88 -4.82
CA ALA A 77 -11.12 -5.45 -3.49
C ALA A 77 -12.09 -6.64 -3.52
N TYR A 78 -11.71 -7.69 -2.79
CA TYR A 78 -12.54 -8.85 -2.53
C TYR A 78 -12.28 -9.31 -1.09
N PRO A 79 -13.14 -10.19 -0.53
CA PRO A 79 -12.97 -10.58 0.87
C PRO A 79 -11.61 -11.20 1.15
N ASP A 80 -10.99 -10.75 2.22
CA ASP A 80 -9.71 -11.26 2.72
C ASP A 80 -9.96 -12.58 3.44
N GLU A 81 -9.50 -13.69 2.87
CA GLU A 81 -9.75 -15.04 3.41
C GLU A 81 -9.13 -15.26 4.80
N THR A 82 -8.07 -14.52 5.14
CA THR A 82 -7.42 -14.71 6.44
C THR A 82 -8.33 -14.35 7.62
N GLN A 83 -9.36 -13.52 7.38
CA GLN A 83 -10.32 -13.16 8.44
C GLN A 83 -11.15 -14.37 8.91
N PHE A 84 -11.28 -15.41 8.10
CA PHE A 84 -12.05 -16.60 8.41
C PHE A 84 -11.21 -17.76 8.94
N ASP A 85 -9.88 -17.64 8.86
CA ASP A 85 -8.95 -18.69 9.26
C ASP A 85 -8.55 -18.54 10.72
N ARG A 86 -9.04 -19.44 11.59
CA ARG A 86 -8.76 -19.41 13.02
C ARG A 86 -7.30 -19.51 13.36
N LYS A 87 -6.47 -20.05 12.46
CA LYS A 87 -5.02 -20.18 12.65
C LYS A 87 -4.27 -18.92 12.24
N SER A 88 -4.91 -18.01 11.54
CA SER A 88 -4.28 -16.77 11.11
C SER A 88 -4.28 -15.74 12.23
N LYS A 89 -3.19 -14.98 12.35
CA LYS A 89 -3.14 -13.83 13.27
C LYS A 89 -4.12 -12.73 12.85
N TYR A 90 -4.67 -12.81 11.64
CA TYR A 90 -5.64 -11.84 11.11
C TYR A 90 -7.09 -12.32 11.24
N TYR A 91 -7.32 -13.43 11.95
CA TYR A 91 -8.66 -13.96 12.18
C TYR A 91 -9.54 -12.93 12.90
N ASP A 92 -10.78 -12.80 12.43
CA ASP A 92 -11.80 -11.96 13.07
C ASP A 92 -13.07 -12.78 13.28
N ALA A 93 -13.33 -13.14 14.54
CA ALA A 93 -14.49 -13.96 14.90
C ALA A 93 -15.84 -13.27 14.59
N LYS A 94 -15.85 -11.95 14.48
CA LYS A 94 -17.06 -11.18 14.19
C LYS A 94 -17.34 -11.07 12.69
N SER A 95 -16.42 -11.50 11.84
CA SER A 95 -16.60 -11.47 10.39
C SER A 95 -17.12 -12.82 9.91
N THR A 96 -18.01 -12.81 8.94
CA THR A 96 -18.59 -14.03 8.36
C THR A 96 -18.54 -13.97 6.85
N PRO A 97 -18.50 -15.13 6.16
CA PRO A 97 -18.53 -15.13 4.68
C PRO A 97 -19.75 -14.41 4.10
N ALA A 98 -20.88 -14.40 4.81
CA ALA A 98 -22.08 -13.68 4.37
C ALA A 98 -21.97 -12.18 4.56
N ASN A 99 -21.13 -11.73 5.51
CA ASN A 99 -20.95 -10.31 5.82
C ASN A 99 -19.49 -10.06 6.20
N PRO A 100 -18.56 -10.12 5.21
CA PRO A 100 -17.15 -9.93 5.47
C PRO A 100 -16.84 -8.47 5.81
N ARG A 101 -16.04 -8.25 6.85
CA ARG A 101 -15.61 -6.92 7.27
C ARG A 101 -14.36 -6.47 6.54
N TRP A 102 -13.50 -7.42 6.17
CA TRP A 102 -12.15 -7.13 5.68
C TRP A 102 -11.99 -7.58 4.25
N VAL A 103 -11.32 -6.74 3.48
CA VAL A 103 -11.06 -6.99 2.06
C VAL A 103 -9.57 -6.85 1.80
N ASN A 104 -9.12 -7.36 0.66
CA ASN A 104 -7.80 -7.07 0.11
C ASN A 104 -7.93 -6.74 -1.37
N VAL A 105 -6.99 -5.94 -1.84
CA VAL A 105 -6.74 -5.77 -3.27
C VAL A 105 -5.55 -6.63 -3.67
N GLU A 106 -5.27 -6.75 -4.96
CA GLU A 106 -4.02 -7.34 -5.43
C GLU A 106 -3.17 -6.26 -6.05
N VAL A 107 -1.87 -6.36 -5.81
CA VAL A 107 -0.89 -5.44 -6.39
C VAL A 107 0.12 -6.23 -7.20
N GLN A 108 0.63 -5.61 -8.27
CA GLN A 108 1.60 -6.18 -9.17
C GLN A 108 2.88 -5.35 -9.11
N PHE A 109 4.03 -6.03 -9.14
CA PHE A 109 5.34 -5.39 -9.17
C PHE A 109 5.52 -4.56 -10.45
N VAL A 110 6.00 -3.33 -10.30
CA VAL A 110 6.39 -2.48 -11.44
C VAL A 110 7.89 -2.36 -11.51
N ARG A 111 8.54 -1.89 -10.43
CA ARG A 111 9.99 -1.81 -10.38
C ARG A 111 10.50 -1.69 -8.95
N LYS A 112 11.71 -2.18 -8.71
CA LYS A 112 12.44 -1.92 -7.47
C LYS A 112 13.16 -0.59 -7.61
N THR A 113 13.20 0.20 -6.53
CA THR A 113 13.89 1.48 -6.50
C THR A 113 15.01 1.43 -5.47
N ARG A 114 15.85 2.45 -5.44
CA ARG A 114 16.67 2.66 -4.26
C ARG A 114 15.75 2.86 -3.05
N LEU A 115 16.25 2.63 -1.87
CA LEU A 115 15.47 2.89 -0.66
C LEU A 115 15.41 4.40 -0.42
N LEU A 116 14.21 4.97 -0.48
CA LEU A 116 13.98 6.38 -0.14
C LEU A 116 13.50 6.43 1.30
N GLU A 117 14.43 6.71 2.21
CA GLU A 117 14.15 6.66 3.63
C GLU A 117 13.21 7.78 4.08
N LEU A 118 12.45 7.49 5.12
CA LEU A 118 11.51 8.44 5.73
C LEU A 118 12.21 9.75 6.11
N ALA A 119 13.41 9.66 6.70
CA ALA A 119 14.19 10.83 7.10
C ALA A 119 14.55 11.70 5.89
N GLU A 120 14.88 11.08 4.76
CA GLU A 120 15.18 11.83 3.53
C GLU A 120 13.93 12.55 3.01
N MET A 121 12.76 11.88 3.05
CA MET A 121 11.52 12.51 2.60
C MET A 121 11.19 13.76 3.42
N ARG A 122 11.48 13.74 4.73
CA ARG A 122 11.15 14.85 5.63
C ARG A 122 11.93 16.12 5.35
N VAL A 123 13.06 16.07 4.65
CA VAL A 123 13.85 17.28 4.36
C VAL A 123 13.34 18.04 3.13
N HIS A 124 12.41 17.46 2.38
CA HIS A 124 11.88 18.10 1.17
C HIS A 124 10.57 18.82 1.45
N LYS A 125 10.59 20.14 1.26
CA LYS A 125 9.38 20.97 1.48
C LYS A 125 8.25 20.60 0.52
N GLN A 126 8.57 20.03 -0.66
CA GLN A 126 7.58 19.57 -1.61
C GLN A 126 6.71 18.44 -1.05
N LEU A 127 7.18 17.75 -0.02
CA LEU A 127 6.47 16.66 0.64
C LEU A 127 5.91 17.05 2.01
N ALA A 128 5.97 18.33 2.37
CA ALA A 128 5.59 18.77 3.71
C ALA A 128 4.13 18.45 4.07
N GLY A 129 3.24 18.40 3.09
CA GLY A 129 1.82 18.06 3.31
C GLY A 129 1.48 16.59 3.11
N MET A 130 2.46 15.73 2.85
CA MET A 130 2.21 14.31 2.57
C MET A 130 1.63 13.59 3.79
N ARG A 131 0.55 12.81 3.57
CA ARG A 131 -0.13 12.09 4.65
C ARG A 131 0.81 11.20 5.44
N LEU A 132 1.73 10.51 4.77
CA LEU A 132 2.73 9.65 5.41
C LEU A 132 3.53 10.41 6.49
N LEU A 133 3.86 11.67 6.23
CA LEU A 133 4.75 12.46 7.09
C LEU A 133 4.00 13.18 8.22
N MET A 134 2.68 13.13 8.23
CA MET A 134 1.88 13.79 9.26
C MET A 134 2.10 13.13 10.62
N ARG A 135 2.25 13.99 11.65
CA ARG A 135 2.43 13.53 13.02
C ARG A 135 1.26 12.66 13.44
N GLY A 136 1.56 11.48 14.02
CA GLY A 136 0.55 10.56 14.51
C GLY A 136 -0.12 9.72 13.43
N ASN A 137 0.31 9.82 12.16
CA ASN A 137 -0.24 8.96 11.11
C ASN A 137 0.23 7.52 11.33
N ARG A 138 -0.72 6.60 11.50
CA ARG A 138 -0.47 5.16 11.69
C ARG A 138 -1.14 4.30 10.64
N LEU A 139 -1.70 4.92 9.59
CA LEU A 139 -2.37 4.19 8.54
C LEU A 139 -1.37 3.41 7.70
N SER A 140 -1.68 2.15 7.42
CA SER A 140 -0.87 1.31 6.54
C SER A 140 -1.09 1.62 5.07
N ILE A 141 -2.16 2.30 4.73
CA ILE A 141 -2.47 2.74 3.38
C ILE A 141 -2.84 4.21 3.45
N THR A 142 -2.14 5.03 2.66
CA THR A 142 -2.44 6.47 2.59
C THR A 142 -2.50 6.91 1.13
N PRO A 143 -3.39 7.86 0.81
CA PRO A 143 -3.38 8.48 -0.51
C PRO A 143 -2.15 9.37 -0.67
N VAL A 144 -1.68 9.48 -1.90
CA VAL A 144 -0.53 10.30 -2.29
C VAL A 144 -1.05 11.32 -3.30
N ALA A 145 -0.77 12.60 -3.08
CA ALA A 145 -1.18 13.63 -4.03
C ALA A 145 -0.40 13.50 -5.34
N PRO A 146 -1.00 13.84 -6.48
CA PRO A 146 -0.30 13.74 -7.78
C PRO A 146 1.04 14.48 -7.81
N GLY A 147 1.13 15.65 -7.20
CA GLY A 147 2.38 16.40 -7.13
C GLY A 147 3.45 15.71 -6.31
N GLU A 148 3.05 15.06 -5.21
CA GLU A 148 3.96 14.28 -4.37
C GLU A 148 4.47 13.05 -5.13
N TRP A 149 3.59 12.34 -5.81
CA TRP A 149 3.95 11.21 -6.65
C TRP A 149 4.98 11.61 -7.70
N LYS A 150 4.70 12.69 -8.43
CA LYS A 150 5.56 13.19 -9.50
C LYS A 150 6.94 13.59 -8.96
N PHE A 151 6.98 14.27 -7.82
CA PHE A 151 8.24 14.66 -7.21
C PHE A 151 9.06 13.45 -6.77
N ILE A 152 8.41 12.49 -6.11
CA ILE A 152 9.09 11.28 -5.64
C ILE A 152 9.63 10.46 -6.82
N THR A 153 8.78 10.13 -7.78
CA THR A 153 9.18 9.24 -8.88
C THR A 153 10.03 9.93 -9.93
N GLY A 154 9.82 11.22 -10.17
CA GLY A 154 10.53 11.97 -11.20
C GLY A 154 11.83 12.61 -10.75
N THR A 155 11.98 12.86 -9.45
CA THR A 155 13.17 13.53 -8.90
C THR A 155 13.94 12.63 -7.95
N LEU A 156 13.29 12.07 -6.93
CA LEU A 156 13.99 11.34 -5.88
C LEU A 156 14.32 9.90 -6.25
N LEU A 157 13.49 9.25 -7.02
CA LEU A 157 13.66 7.85 -7.44
C LEU A 157 14.09 7.72 -8.90
N LYS A 158 14.51 8.78 -9.47
CA LYS A 158 14.92 8.79 -10.88
C LYS A 158 16.20 7.97 -11.13
#